data_5a82810b74d45e8afd849df125bc192c
#
_entry.id   5a82810b74d45e8afd849df125bc192c
#
_cell.length_a   1.000
_cell.length_b   1.000
_cell.length_c   1.000
_cell.angle_alpha   90.00
_cell.angle_beta   90.00
_cell.angle_gamma   90.00
#
_symmetry.space_group_name_H-M   'P 1'
#
loop_
_entity.id
_entity.type
_entity.pdbx_description
1 polymer ?
#
loop_
_entity_poly.entity_id
_entity_poly.type
_entity_poly.pdbx_seq_one_letter_code
_entity_poly.pdbx_strand_id
1 'polypeptide(L)' 'MSAGVTSTLRLAIRTLPENFDRSRIGVVLETIEQELYESGVYASASADSFTIEITVRTDQLLDAAKVLNELELV' A
#
# COMPACT_ATOMS: atom_id res chain seq x y z
N MET A 1 -21.07 -15.18 -3.67
CA MET A 1 -20.55 -13.93 -3.80
C MET A 1 -19.28 -13.79 -3.11
N SER A 2 -18.33 -13.33 -3.76
CA SER A 2 -16.99 -13.25 -3.19
C SER A 2 -16.53 -11.82 -3.01
N ALA A 3 -17.49 -10.93 -2.81
CA ALA A 3 -17.18 -9.51 -2.74
C ALA A 3 -16.25 -9.16 -1.58
N GLY A 4 -16.15 -10.02 -0.60
CA GLY A 4 -15.29 -9.74 0.54
C GLY A 4 -13.88 -10.30 0.46
N VAL A 5 -13.51 -10.90 -0.67
CA VAL A 5 -12.18 -11.49 -0.79
C VAL A 5 -11.13 -10.38 -0.94
N THR A 6 -10.17 -10.38 -0.05
CA THR A 6 -9.11 -9.37 -0.06
C THR A 6 -7.74 -10.05 -0.02
N SER A 7 -6.74 -9.30 -0.43
CA SER A 7 -5.34 -9.72 -0.37
C SER A 7 -4.53 -8.65 0.31
N THR A 8 -3.48 -9.06 1.00
CA THR A 8 -2.62 -8.14 1.75
C THR A 8 -1.22 -8.17 1.18
N LEU A 9 -0.69 -6.98 0.89
CA LEU A 9 0.69 -6.78 0.48
C LEU A 9 1.46 -6.25 1.68
N ARG A 10 2.67 -6.74 1.88
CA ARG A 10 3.50 -6.31 3.01
C ARG A 10 4.79 -5.70 2.50
N LEU A 11 5.15 -4.55 3.09
CA LEU A 11 6.36 -3.82 2.74
C LEU A 11 7.17 -3.61 4.01
N ALA A 12 8.48 -3.82 3.94
CA ALA A 12 9.35 -3.54 5.07
C ALA A 12 9.61 -2.04 5.14
N ILE A 13 9.44 -1.45 6.32
CA ILE A 13 9.64 -0.01 6.49
C ILE A 13 11.09 0.36 6.17
N ARG A 14 12.04 -0.49 6.54
CA ARG A 14 13.46 -0.20 6.32
C ARG A 14 13.85 -0.12 4.84
N THR A 15 13.02 -0.62 3.94
CA THR A 15 13.33 -0.61 2.51
C THR A 15 12.56 0.45 1.75
N LEU A 16 11.87 1.36 2.45
CA LEU A 16 11.17 2.46 1.79
C LEU A 16 12.16 3.36 1.06
N PRO A 17 11.79 3.87 -0.13
CA PRO A 17 12.60 4.86 -0.82
C PRO A 17 12.81 6.11 0.04
N GLU A 18 13.87 6.86 -0.25
CA GLU A 18 14.22 8.02 0.56
C GLU A 18 13.18 9.12 0.55
N ASN A 19 12.35 9.17 -0.49
CA ASN A 19 11.31 10.19 -0.56
C ASN A 19 10.13 9.88 0.39
N PHE A 20 10.14 8.71 1.03
CA PHE A 20 9.16 8.38 2.07
C PHE A 20 9.83 8.52 3.43
N ASP A 21 9.24 9.35 4.27
CA ASP A 21 9.83 9.66 5.59
C ASP A 21 9.44 8.58 6.59
N ARG A 22 10.43 7.75 6.95
CA ARG A 22 10.21 6.64 7.88
C ARG A 22 9.82 7.08 9.28
N SER A 23 10.10 8.33 9.62
CA SER A 23 9.72 8.86 10.93
C SER A 23 8.28 9.34 10.97
N ARG A 24 7.61 9.37 9.83
CA ARG A 24 6.23 9.85 9.72
C ARG A 24 5.38 8.83 8.98
N ILE A 25 5.30 7.65 9.57
CA ILE A 25 4.61 6.53 8.93
C ILE A 25 3.15 6.84 8.62
N GLY A 26 2.47 7.60 9.48
CA GLY A 26 1.08 7.99 9.18
C GLY A 26 0.95 8.72 7.85
N VAL A 27 1.90 9.61 7.55
CA VAL A 27 1.91 10.32 6.28
C VAL A 27 2.20 9.38 5.11
N VAL A 28 3.10 8.42 5.31
CA VAL A 28 3.41 7.42 4.30
C VAL A 28 2.17 6.61 3.95
N LEU A 29 1.43 6.18 4.98
CA LEU A 29 0.21 5.39 4.76
C LEU A 29 -0.84 6.20 3.99
N GLU A 30 -1.01 7.47 4.35
CA GLU A 30 -1.95 8.33 3.64
C GLU A 30 -1.55 8.51 2.18
N THR A 31 -0.26 8.68 1.92
CA THR A 31 0.23 8.85 0.57
C THR A 31 -0.06 7.61 -0.27
N ILE A 32 0.21 6.44 0.29
CA ILE A 32 -0.03 5.17 -0.41
C ILE A 32 -1.52 5.02 -0.72
N GLU A 33 -2.37 5.25 0.28
CA GLU A 33 -3.82 5.14 0.08
C GLU A 33 -4.32 6.12 -0.96
N GLN A 34 -3.80 7.34 -0.93
CA GLN A 34 -4.20 8.38 -1.88
C GLN A 34 -3.82 8.01 -3.31
N GLU A 35 -2.59 7.53 -3.50
CA GLU A 35 -2.13 7.12 -4.84
C GLU A 35 -2.95 5.97 -5.37
N LEU A 36 -3.28 5.01 -4.52
CA LEU A 36 -4.10 3.88 -4.94
C LEU A 36 -5.51 4.35 -5.28
N TYR A 37 -6.08 5.21 -4.45
CA TYR A 37 -7.43 5.72 -4.70
C TYR A 37 -7.50 6.48 -6.02
N GLU A 38 -6.49 7.28 -6.32
CA GLU A 38 -6.46 8.05 -7.58
C GLU A 38 -6.33 7.14 -8.79
N SER A 39 -5.84 5.94 -8.60
CA SER A 39 -5.74 4.94 -9.67
C SER A 39 -6.95 4.02 -9.72
N GLY A 40 -7.99 4.30 -8.92
CA GLY A 40 -9.20 3.50 -8.91
C GLY A 40 -9.13 2.26 -8.02
N VAL A 41 -8.12 2.17 -7.16
CA VAL A 41 -7.95 1.02 -6.27
C VAL A 41 -8.34 1.42 -4.85
N TYR A 42 -9.29 0.70 -4.27
CA TYR A 42 -9.69 0.94 -2.88
C TYR A 42 -8.87 0.05 -1.97
N ALA A 43 -8.09 0.69 -1.10
CA ALA A 43 -7.15 -0.01 -0.25
C ALA A 43 -7.15 0.58 1.15
N SER A 44 -6.78 -0.26 2.12
CA SER A 44 -6.50 0.17 3.49
C SER A 44 -5.03 -0.07 3.77
N ALA A 45 -4.37 0.87 4.39
CA ALA A 45 -2.98 0.72 4.78
C ALA A 45 -2.84 0.85 6.29
N SER A 46 -2.05 -0.01 6.87
CA SER A 46 -1.73 0.05 8.30
C SER A 46 -0.28 -0.34 8.49
N ALA A 47 0.26 -0.09 9.68
CA ALA A 47 1.66 -0.39 9.92
C ALA A 47 1.88 -0.79 11.37
N ASP A 48 2.87 -1.65 11.58
CA ASP A 48 3.43 -1.87 12.91
C ASP A 48 4.83 -1.27 12.94
N SER A 49 5.68 -1.71 13.87
CA SER A 49 7.01 -1.13 14.04
C SER A 49 7.95 -1.42 12.86
N PHE A 50 7.67 -2.44 12.07
CA PHE A 50 8.61 -2.91 11.05
C PHE A 50 8.00 -3.03 9.66
N THR A 51 6.69 -3.10 9.55
CA THR A 51 6.03 -3.52 8.31
C THR A 51 4.82 -2.65 8.03
N ILE A 52 4.62 -2.33 6.76
CA ILE A 52 3.39 -1.70 6.28
C ILE A 52 2.57 -2.79 5.60
N GLU A 53 1.28 -2.87 5.93
CA GLU A 53 0.36 -3.80 5.30
C GLU A 53 -0.67 -3.03 4.49
N ILE A 54 -0.84 -3.43 3.25
CA ILE A 54 -1.81 -2.81 2.34
C ILE A 54 -2.81 -3.89 1.95
N THR A 55 -4.07 -3.68 2.31
CA THR A 55 -5.14 -4.63 2.03
C THR A 55 -5.98 -4.09 0.89
N VAL A 56 -6.14 -4.90 -0.16
CA VAL A 56 -6.92 -4.53 -1.33
C VAL A 56 -7.85 -5.68 -1.68
N ARG A 57 -8.86 -5.40 -2.49
CA ARG A 57 -9.66 -6.49 -3.06
C ARG A 57 -8.75 -7.32 -3.95
N THR A 58 -8.93 -8.64 -3.90
CA THR A 58 -8.08 -9.54 -4.67
C THR A 58 -8.16 -9.25 -6.17
N ASP A 59 -9.32 -8.84 -6.67
CA ASP A 59 -9.49 -8.53 -8.09
C ASP A 59 -8.81 -7.21 -8.48
N GLN A 60 -8.32 -6.44 -7.52
CA GLN A 60 -7.55 -5.22 -7.79
C GLN A 60 -6.07 -5.38 -7.43
N LEU A 61 -5.64 -6.59 -7.12
CA LEU A 61 -4.28 -6.83 -6.65
C LEU A 61 -3.23 -6.42 -7.68
N LEU A 62 -3.45 -6.75 -8.95
CA LEU A 62 -2.50 -6.39 -10.00
C LEU A 62 -2.41 -4.88 -10.20
N ASP A 63 -3.56 -4.20 -10.14
CA ASP A 63 -3.56 -2.75 -10.26
C ASP A 63 -2.84 -2.10 -9.08
N ALA A 64 -3.05 -2.63 -7.88
CA ALA A 64 -2.36 -2.15 -6.70
C ALA A 64 -0.86 -2.36 -6.82
N ALA A 65 -0.43 -3.53 -7.26
CA ALA A 65 0.99 -3.82 -7.41
C ALA A 65 1.64 -2.88 -8.43
N LYS A 66 0.92 -2.55 -9.50
CA LYS A 66 1.42 -1.63 -10.51
C LYS A 66 1.66 -0.24 -9.93
N VAL A 67 0.72 0.26 -9.15
CA VAL A 67 0.86 1.57 -8.50
C VAL A 67 2.05 1.55 -7.53
N LEU A 68 2.16 0.50 -6.73
CA LEU A 68 3.26 0.39 -5.77
C LEU A 68 4.60 0.29 -6.47
N ASN A 69 4.65 -0.34 -7.63
CA ASN A 69 5.87 -0.41 -8.43
C ASN A 69 6.24 0.98 -8.96
N GLU A 70 5.26 1.78 -9.38
CA GLU A 70 5.51 3.13 -9.84
C GLU A 70 6.03 4.02 -8.71
N LEU A 71 5.63 3.74 -7.48
CA LEU A 71 6.13 4.44 -6.31
C LEU A 71 7.46 3.87 -5.81
N GLU A 72 7.97 2.84 -6.48
CA GLU A 72 9.21 2.17 -6.13
C GLU A 72 9.15 1.46 -4.77
N LEU A 73 7.96 1.04 -4.39
CA LEU A 73 7.75 0.33 -3.12
C LEU A 73 7.88 -1.18 -3.27
N VAL A 74 7.74 -1.69 -4.45
CA VAL A 74 7.90 -3.10 -4.74
C VAL A 74 8.71 -3.29 -6.03
#